data_4d9483fdf07c49d16943469317863097
#
_entry.id   4d9483fdf07c49d16943469317863097
#
_cell.length_a   1.000
_cell.length_b   1.000
_cell.length_c   1.000
_cell.angle_alpha   90.00
_cell.angle_beta   90.00
_cell.angle_gamma   90.00
#
_symmetry.space_group_name_H-M   'P 1'
#
loop_
_entity.id
_entity.type
_entity.pdbx_description
1 polymer ?
#
loop_
_entity_poly.entity_id
_entity_poly.type
_entity_poly.pdbx_seq_one_letter_code
_entity_poly.pdbx_strand_id
1 'polypeptide(L)'
;MIAGFALWTIRPDDQRAPKPEIEASVMASPSQTAFDAERTEILKLLDMYEDRSELVRHTGDTWWTATLFAKLLKLSRENVLRVLTFAMAETLQSGSCLVEMLGHLMGTKAETRWQADDTFLDLLKDKATINAVLSDIAGATVAEANAKGTGKTQKGIIADCLTGENGRKQIDNWVPNWLRFPVQAHTDTPISTTRMGSEWERVKGLA
;
A
#
# COMPACT_ATOMS: atom_id res chain seq x y z
N MET A 1 4.32 0.93 -3.64
CA MET A 1 4.43 0.82 -2.16
C MET A 1 3.09 0.57 -1.48
N ILE A 2 2.09 1.44 -1.62
CA ILE A 2 0.76 1.24 -0.97
C ILE A 2 0.05 -0.03 -1.46
N ALA A 3 0.09 -0.34 -2.74
CA ALA A 3 -0.53 -1.54 -3.29
C ALA A 3 0.13 -2.83 -2.76
N GLY A 4 1.46 -2.88 -2.68
CA GLY A 4 2.17 -4.02 -2.08
C GLY A 4 1.86 -4.16 -0.59
N PHE A 5 1.69 -3.03 0.11
CA PHE A 5 1.27 -3.03 1.51
C PHE A 5 -0.15 -3.60 1.68
N ALA A 6 -1.10 -3.20 0.84
CA ALA A 6 -2.46 -3.72 0.88
C ALA A 6 -2.50 -5.24 0.64
N LEU A 7 -1.77 -5.75 -0.34
CA LEU A 7 -1.66 -7.18 -0.61
C LEU A 7 -1.09 -7.95 0.59
N TRP A 8 -0.03 -7.42 1.18
CA TRP A 8 0.62 -8.04 2.31
C TRP A 8 -0.28 -8.07 3.55
N THR A 9 -0.99 -6.99 3.84
CA THR A 9 -1.90 -6.91 5.00
C THR A 9 -3.16 -7.76 4.86
N ILE A 10 -3.61 -8.04 3.64
CA ILE A 10 -4.77 -8.90 3.41
C ILE A 10 -4.41 -10.40 3.54
N ARG A 11 -3.15 -10.76 3.27
CA ARG A 11 -2.67 -12.16 3.31
C ARG A 11 -1.28 -12.29 3.93
N PRO A 12 -1.10 -11.92 5.20
CA PRO A 12 0.21 -11.91 5.84
C PRO A 12 0.85 -13.31 5.95
N ASP A 13 0.04 -14.35 6.02
CA ASP A 13 0.49 -15.74 6.20
C ASP A 13 0.51 -16.54 4.89
N ASP A 14 0.03 -15.97 3.78
CA ASP A 14 0.02 -16.64 2.49
C ASP A 14 1.28 -16.27 1.71
N GLN A 15 2.30 -17.12 1.82
CA GLN A 15 3.57 -16.99 1.09
C GLN A 15 3.45 -17.35 -0.40
N ARG A 16 2.25 -17.68 -0.89
CA ARG A 16 2.02 -17.96 -2.30
C ARG A 16 2.10 -16.68 -3.10
N ALA A 17 2.60 -16.80 -4.33
CA ALA A 17 2.52 -15.72 -5.31
C ALA A 17 1.07 -15.20 -5.40
N PRO A 18 0.86 -13.89 -5.45
CA PRO A 18 -0.47 -13.33 -5.64
C PRO A 18 -1.09 -13.87 -6.93
N LYS A 19 -2.42 -13.98 -6.95
CA LYS A 19 -3.11 -14.35 -8.18
C LYS A 19 -2.88 -13.30 -9.27
N PRO A 20 -2.84 -13.69 -10.55
CA PRO A 20 -2.61 -12.75 -11.66
C PRO A 20 -3.56 -11.54 -11.64
N GLU A 21 -4.82 -11.73 -11.23
CA GLU A 21 -5.79 -10.63 -11.15
C GLU A 21 -5.42 -9.60 -10.07
N ILE A 22 -4.81 -10.06 -8.97
CA ILE A 22 -4.34 -9.20 -7.89
C ILE A 22 -3.12 -8.41 -8.35
N GLU A 23 -2.17 -9.05 -9.02
CA GLU A 23 -1.03 -8.37 -9.62
C GLU A 23 -1.48 -7.32 -10.63
N ALA A 24 -2.43 -7.66 -11.51
CA ALA A 24 -2.96 -6.72 -12.49
C ALA A 24 -3.62 -5.51 -11.83
N SER A 25 -4.41 -5.71 -10.77
CA SER A 25 -5.02 -4.60 -10.00
C SER A 25 -3.96 -3.70 -9.35
N VAL A 26 -2.91 -4.29 -8.77
CA VAL A 26 -1.79 -3.55 -8.17
C VAL A 26 -1.07 -2.73 -9.23
N MET A 27 -0.72 -3.34 -10.37
CA MET A 27 -0.01 -2.69 -11.46
C MET A 27 -0.83 -1.56 -12.12
N ALA A 28 -2.16 -1.68 -12.12
CA ALA A 28 -3.06 -0.64 -12.61
C ALA A 28 -3.33 0.48 -11.59
N SER A 29 -2.81 0.38 -10.36
CA SER A 29 -3.09 1.37 -9.33
C SER A 29 -2.47 2.73 -9.66
N PRO A 30 -3.13 3.86 -9.30
CA PRO A 30 -2.55 5.20 -9.49
C PRO A 30 -1.19 5.37 -8.81
N SER A 31 -0.98 4.71 -7.68
CA SER A 31 0.29 4.75 -6.94
C SER A 31 1.42 4.05 -7.69
N GLN A 32 1.14 2.90 -8.29
CA GLN A 32 2.14 2.19 -9.11
C GLN A 32 2.46 3.00 -10.37
N THR A 33 1.44 3.51 -11.05
CA THR A 33 1.63 4.36 -12.23
C THR A 33 2.52 5.58 -11.92
N ALA A 34 2.27 6.26 -10.79
CA ALA A 34 3.09 7.40 -10.38
C ALA A 34 4.53 7.00 -10.04
N PHE A 35 4.72 5.84 -9.41
CA PHE A 35 6.04 5.32 -9.09
C PHE A 35 6.83 4.93 -10.36
N ASP A 36 6.20 4.29 -11.33
CA ASP A 36 6.81 3.90 -12.60
C ASP A 36 7.16 5.13 -13.45
N ALA A 37 6.31 6.17 -13.44
CA ALA A 37 6.61 7.43 -14.10
C ALA A 37 7.85 8.11 -13.50
N GLU A 38 7.94 8.17 -12.16
CA GLU A 38 9.13 8.70 -11.49
C GLU A 38 10.37 7.86 -11.78
N ARG A 39 10.24 6.54 -11.80
CA ARG A 39 11.32 5.62 -12.17
C ARG A 39 11.85 5.91 -13.56
N THR A 40 10.96 6.07 -14.53
CA THR A 40 11.33 6.41 -15.92
C THR A 40 12.13 7.72 -15.98
N GLU A 41 11.70 8.74 -15.25
CA GLU A 41 12.43 10.01 -15.19
C GLU A 41 13.81 9.87 -14.53
N ILE A 42 13.94 9.09 -13.47
CA ILE A 42 15.23 8.79 -12.83
C ILE A 42 16.17 8.06 -13.80
N LEU A 43 15.67 7.08 -14.53
CA LEU A 43 16.46 6.36 -15.52
C LEU A 43 16.95 7.29 -16.64
N LYS A 44 16.11 8.22 -17.12
CA LYS A 44 16.50 9.25 -18.08
C LYS A 44 17.60 10.18 -17.54
N LEU A 45 17.46 10.65 -16.29
CA LEU A 45 18.47 11.48 -15.63
C LEU A 45 19.84 10.80 -15.57
N LEU A 46 19.82 9.47 -15.40
CA LEU A 46 21.04 8.65 -15.31
C LEU A 46 21.50 8.12 -16.67
N ASP A 47 20.82 8.48 -17.76
CA ASP A 47 21.09 7.94 -19.11
C ASP A 47 21.16 6.40 -19.06
N MET A 48 20.13 5.78 -18.49
CA MET A 48 19.96 4.34 -18.33
C MET A 48 18.80 3.83 -19.18
N TYR A 49 18.85 2.57 -19.57
CA TYR A 49 17.78 1.94 -20.36
C TYR A 49 16.56 1.63 -19.49
N GLU A 50 15.36 1.79 -20.04
CA GLU A 50 14.07 1.61 -19.36
C GLU A 50 13.78 0.13 -18.97
N ASP A 51 14.46 -0.83 -19.58
CA ASP A 51 14.28 -2.27 -19.34
C ASP A 51 14.94 -2.78 -18.06
N ARG A 52 15.65 -1.92 -17.32
CA ARG A 52 16.29 -2.32 -16.09
C ARG A 52 15.31 -2.36 -14.92
N SER A 53 15.21 -3.52 -14.30
CA SER A 53 14.35 -3.75 -13.14
C SER A 53 14.83 -3.06 -11.86
N GLU A 54 16.12 -2.74 -11.75
CA GLU A 54 16.75 -2.20 -10.55
C GLU A 54 17.71 -1.06 -10.88
N LEU A 55 17.67 0.03 -10.09
CA LEU A 55 18.65 1.12 -10.19
C LEU A 55 20.04 0.67 -9.76
N VAL A 56 20.12 -0.11 -8.69
CA VAL A 56 21.36 -0.64 -8.15
C VAL A 56 21.36 -2.16 -8.28
N ARG A 57 22.11 -2.66 -9.23
CA ARG A 57 22.29 -4.11 -9.42
C ARG A 57 23.51 -4.58 -8.64
N HIS A 58 23.33 -5.54 -7.76
CA HIS A 58 24.43 -6.18 -7.03
C HIS A 58 25.11 -7.23 -7.92
N THR A 59 25.86 -6.76 -8.92
CA THR A 59 26.48 -7.63 -9.94
C THR A 59 27.95 -7.94 -9.66
N GLY A 60 28.55 -7.34 -8.64
CA GLY A 60 30.01 -7.35 -8.50
C GLY A 60 30.75 -6.58 -9.61
N ASP A 61 30.02 -5.95 -10.51
CA ASP A 61 30.56 -5.16 -11.62
C ASP A 61 30.98 -3.77 -11.13
N THR A 62 32.27 -3.64 -10.83
CA THR A 62 32.86 -2.37 -10.35
C THR A 62 32.83 -1.30 -11.44
N TRP A 63 32.88 -1.68 -12.72
CA TRP A 63 32.77 -0.74 -13.83
C TRP A 63 31.40 -0.07 -13.88
N TRP A 64 30.35 -0.84 -13.69
CA TRP A 64 29.00 -0.31 -13.62
C TRP A 64 28.83 0.70 -12.49
N THR A 65 29.31 0.36 -11.30
CA THR A 65 29.26 1.25 -10.14
C THR A 65 30.02 2.56 -10.37
N ALA A 66 31.21 2.48 -10.97
CA ALA A 66 32.00 3.65 -11.32
C ALA A 66 31.31 4.53 -12.37
N THR A 67 30.67 3.92 -13.37
CA THR A 67 29.90 4.61 -14.41
C THR A 67 28.69 5.34 -13.81
N LEU A 68 27.93 4.68 -12.94
CA LEU A 68 26.81 5.28 -12.23
C LEU A 68 27.26 6.46 -11.37
N PHE A 69 28.35 6.30 -10.63
CA PHE A 69 28.91 7.37 -9.82
C PHE A 69 29.34 8.58 -10.69
N ALA A 70 30.00 8.33 -11.83
CA ALA A 70 30.39 9.39 -12.75
C ALA A 70 29.18 10.16 -13.33
N LYS A 71 28.05 9.47 -13.57
CA LYS A 71 26.79 10.10 -13.98
C LYS A 71 26.21 10.96 -12.85
N LEU A 72 26.18 10.45 -11.63
CA LEU A 72 25.70 11.19 -10.45
C LEU A 72 26.47 12.49 -10.22
N LEU A 73 27.79 12.49 -10.44
CA LEU A 73 28.63 13.69 -10.31
C LEU A 73 28.29 14.82 -11.29
N LYS A 74 27.60 14.50 -12.39
CA LYS A 74 27.15 15.48 -13.40
C LYS A 74 25.78 16.09 -13.08
N LEU A 75 25.05 15.50 -12.14
CA LEU A 75 23.73 15.97 -11.78
C LEU A 75 23.79 17.19 -10.84
N SER A 76 22.73 18.00 -10.88
CA SER A 76 22.50 19.02 -9.85
C SER A 76 22.25 18.34 -8.49
N ARG A 77 22.52 19.09 -7.41
CA ARG A 77 22.23 18.62 -6.03
C ARG A 77 20.78 18.14 -5.88
N GLU A 78 19.84 18.85 -6.46
CA GLU A 78 18.42 18.49 -6.44
C GLU A 78 18.16 17.14 -7.08
N ASN A 79 18.73 16.92 -8.27
CA ASN A 79 18.59 15.64 -8.98
C ASN A 79 19.30 14.49 -8.25
N VAL A 80 20.44 14.73 -7.63
CA VAL A 80 21.11 13.71 -6.79
C VAL A 80 20.22 13.32 -5.61
N LEU A 81 19.60 14.29 -4.92
CA LEU A 81 18.66 14.00 -3.84
C LEU A 81 17.41 13.24 -4.34
N ARG A 82 16.90 13.60 -5.52
CA ARG A 82 15.78 12.89 -6.15
C ARG A 82 16.11 11.42 -6.43
N VAL A 83 17.27 11.16 -7.03
CA VAL A 83 17.77 9.79 -7.26
C VAL A 83 17.92 9.03 -5.95
N LEU A 84 18.53 9.64 -4.94
CA LEU A 84 18.71 9.02 -3.63
C LEU A 84 17.36 8.69 -2.97
N THR A 85 16.41 9.62 -2.99
CA THR A 85 15.07 9.41 -2.44
C THR A 85 14.37 8.24 -3.13
N PHE A 86 14.46 8.18 -4.45
CA PHE A 86 13.88 7.08 -5.22
C PHE A 86 14.54 5.73 -4.88
N ALA A 87 15.88 5.66 -4.88
CA ALA A 87 16.60 4.45 -4.51
C ALA A 87 16.26 3.98 -3.09
N MET A 88 16.16 4.91 -2.14
CA MET A 88 15.72 4.59 -0.78
C MET A 88 14.29 4.08 -0.75
N ALA A 89 13.38 4.64 -1.54
CA ALA A 89 12.00 4.17 -1.62
C ALA A 89 11.90 2.74 -2.18
N GLU A 90 12.75 2.36 -3.13
CA GLU A 90 12.83 0.96 -3.64
C GLU A 90 13.31 -0.04 -2.57
N THR A 91 14.08 0.40 -1.57
CA THR A 91 14.57 -0.47 -0.49
C THR A 91 13.55 -0.66 0.64
N LEU A 92 12.46 0.10 0.67
CA LEU A 92 11.47 0.01 1.73
C LEU A 92 10.63 -1.26 1.57
N GLN A 93 10.73 -2.14 2.55
CA GLN A 93 9.90 -3.34 2.59
C GLN A 93 8.46 -2.98 2.94
N SER A 94 7.52 -3.43 2.11
CA SER A 94 6.09 -3.31 2.40
C SER A 94 5.75 -3.91 3.77
N GLY A 95 4.90 -3.21 4.52
CA GLY A 95 4.47 -3.67 5.84
C GLY A 95 5.53 -3.60 6.92
N SER A 96 6.68 -2.97 6.67
CA SER A 96 7.70 -2.77 7.72
C SER A 96 7.35 -1.60 8.65
N CYS A 97 7.83 -1.67 9.90
CA CYS A 97 7.68 -0.59 10.87
C CYS A 97 8.26 0.73 10.37
N LEU A 98 9.30 0.68 9.53
CA LEU A 98 9.88 1.88 8.92
C LEU A 98 8.90 2.58 7.99
N VAL A 99 8.15 1.82 7.18
CA VAL A 99 7.09 2.38 6.31
C VAL A 99 5.98 3.00 7.14
N GLU A 100 5.59 2.38 8.25
CA GLU A 100 4.61 2.93 9.19
C GLU A 100 5.09 4.24 9.81
N MET A 101 6.33 4.28 10.31
CA MET A 101 6.94 5.49 10.87
C MET A 101 6.97 6.62 9.84
N LEU A 102 7.44 6.35 8.63
CA LEU A 102 7.50 7.36 7.57
C LEU A 102 6.10 7.85 7.20
N GLY A 103 5.13 6.95 7.08
CA GLY A 103 3.74 7.30 6.81
C GLY A 103 3.16 8.24 7.86
N HIS A 104 3.44 7.96 9.13
CA HIS A 104 2.99 8.80 10.25
C HIS A 104 3.70 10.15 10.27
N LEU A 105 5.03 10.17 10.22
CA LEU A 105 5.83 11.40 10.27
C LEU A 105 5.54 12.34 9.10
N MET A 106 5.30 11.78 7.92
CA MET A 106 4.97 12.56 6.71
C MET A 106 3.48 12.94 6.61
N GLY A 107 2.64 12.49 7.55
CA GLY A 107 1.19 12.70 7.48
C GLY A 107 0.58 12.11 6.22
N THR A 108 1.09 10.96 5.79
CA THR A 108 0.63 10.31 4.54
C THR A 108 -0.81 9.88 4.66
N LYS A 109 -1.61 10.30 3.67
CA LYS A 109 -3.03 9.94 3.56
C LYS A 109 -3.21 8.91 2.46
N ALA A 110 -3.51 7.66 2.84
CA ALA A 110 -3.71 6.57 1.90
C ALA A 110 -4.91 6.79 0.98
N GLU A 111 -5.94 7.45 1.47
CA GLU A 111 -7.16 7.79 0.74
C GLU A 111 -6.93 8.65 -0.51
N THR A 112 -5.80 9.34 -0.61
CA THR A 112 -5.42 10.11 -1.80
C THR A 112 -4.73 9.26 -2.87
N ARG A 113 -4.39 8.02 -2.55
CA ARG A 113 -3.54 7.15 -3.39
C ARG A 113 -4.12 5.77 -3.63
N TRP A 114 -5.17 5.40 -2.90
CA TRP A 114 -5.79 4.10 -2.99
C TRP A 114 -7.31 4.20 -2.78
N GLN A 115 -8.04 3.36 -3.48
CA GLN A 115 -9.49 3.22 -3.34
C GLN A 115 -9.85 1.74 -3.31
N ALA A 116 -10.88 1.40 -2.52
CA ALA A 116 -11.41 0.05 -2.49
C ALA A 116 -12.10 -0.27 -3.83
N ASP A 117 -11.76 -1.42 -4.41
CA ASP A 117 -12.32 -1.95 -5.65
C ASP A 117 -12.87 -3.37 -5.43
N ASP A 118 -13.42 -3.97 -6.47
CA ASP A 118 -13.94 -5.33 -6.43
C ASP A 118 -12.85 -6.34 -6.07
N THR A 119 -11.61 -6.12 -6.53
CA THR A 119 -10.47 -6.98 -6.20
C THR A 119 -10.19 -6.96 -4.70
N PHE A 120 -10.21 -5.78 -4.08
CA PHE A 120 -10.09 -5.65 -2.63
C PHE A 120 -11.19 -6.41 -1.91
N LEU A 121 -12.45 -6.23 -2.32
CA LEU A 121 -13.59 -6.92 -1.73
C LEU A 121 -13.47 -8.44 -1.89
N ASP A 122 -12.99 -8.93 -3.03
CA ASP A 122 -12.78 -10.36 -3.26
C ASP A 122 -11.68 -10.95 -2.39
N LEU A 123 -10.70 -10.16 -1.99
CA LEU A 123 -9.63 -10.57 -1.10
C LEU A 123 -10.09 -10.71 0.37
N LEU A 124 -11.11 -9.99 0.77
CA LEU A 124 -11.66 -10.12 2.13
C LEU A 124 -12.34 -11.49 2.27
N LYS A 125 -11.77 -12.38 3.10
CA LYS A 125 -12.30 -13.74 3.32
C LYS A 125 -12.83 -13.94 4.74
N ASP A 126 -12.23 -13.28 5.72
CA ASP A 126 -12.65 -13.42 7.10
C ASP A 126 -13.95 -12.66 7.37
N LYS A 127 -14.95 -13.39 7.89
CA LYS A 127 -16.28 -12.84 8.13
C LYS A 127 -16.29 -11.77 9.22
N ALA A 128 -15.44 -11.89 10.23
CA ALA A 128 -15.36 -10.90 11.29
C ALA A 128 -14.79 -9.58 10.75
N THR A 129 -13.75 -9.67 9.92
CA THR A 129 -13.16 -8.51 9.23
C THR A 129 -14.17 -7.87 8.26
N ILE A 130 -14.90 -8.65 7.46
CA ILE A 130 -15.93 -8.12 6.55
C ILE A 130 -17.00 -7.37 7.34
N ASN A 131 -17.47 -7.92 8.47
CA ASN A 131 -18.47 -7.28 9.30
C ASN A 131 -17.94 -6.00 9.97
N ALA A 132 -16.69 -5.99 10.40
CA ALA A 132 -16.04 -4.79 10.97
C ALA A 132 -15.86 -3.69 9.92
N VAL A 133 -15.46 -4.02 8.69
CA VAL A 133 -15.42 -3.11 7.55
C VAL A 133 -16.82 -2.57 7.22
N LEU A 134 -17.85 -3.42 7.24
CA LEU A 134 -19.22 -3.02 7.04
C LEU A 134 -19.68 -2.03 8.13
N SER A 135 -19.30 -2.28 9.38
CA SER A 135 -19.60 -1.37 10.50
C SER A 135 -18.93 -0.01 10.34
N ASP A 136 -17.70 0.02 9.86
CA ASP A 136 -16.94 1.26 9.62
C ASP A 136 -17.56 2.10 8.48
N ILE A 137 -18.05 1.45 7.42
CA ILE A 137 -18.62 2.10 6.23
C ILE A 137 -20.10 2.43 6.39
N ALA A 138 -20.91 1.47 6.79
CA ALA A 138 -22.38 1.59 6.80
C ALA A 138 -22.97 1.86 8.21
N GLY A 139 -22.13 1.81 9.23
CA GLY A 139 -22.51 1.98 10.64
C GLY A 139 -22.88 0.67 11.35
N ALA A 140 -22.73 0.69 12.67
CA ALA A 140 -22.92 -0.48 13.53
C ALA A 140 -24.29 -1.15 13.38
N THR A 141 -25.37 -0.36 13.30
CA THR A 141 -26.75 -0.88 13.15
C THR A 141 -26.90 -1.73 11.87
N VAL A 142 -26.30 -1.29 10.75
CA VAL A 142 -26.35 -2.04 9.49
C VAL A 142 -25.52 -3.32 9.60
N ALA A 143 -24.35 -3.25 10.22
CA ALA A 143 -23.49 -4.41 10.44
C ALA A 143 -24.16 -5.45 11.34
N GLU A 144 -24.77 -5.06 12.44
CA GLU A 144 -25.51 -5.93 13.36
C GLU A 144 -26.68 -6.62 12.66
N ALA A 145 -27.49 -5.86 11.90
CA ALA A 145 -28.61 -6.40 11.14
C ALA A 145 -28.17 -7.46 10.11
N ASN A 146 -26.96 -7.37 9.61
CA ASN A 146 -26.40 -8.27 8.59
C ASN A 146 -25.35 -9.25 9.15
N ALA A 147 -25.11 -9.30 10.47
CA ALA A 147 -24.07 -10.12 11.09
C ALA A 147 -24.26 -11.64 10.80
N LYS A 148 -25.51 -12.10 10.69
CA LYS A 148 -25.85 -13.48 10.33
C LYS A 148 -25.86 -13.75 8.83
N GLY A 149 -25.80 -12.69 8.01
CA GLY A 149 -25.78 -12.77 6.55
C GLY A 149 -24.52 -13.43 6.01
N THR A 150 -24.51 -13.70 4.71
CA THR A 150 -23.31 -14.23 4.04
C THR A 150 -22.27 -13.12 3.84
N GLY A 151 -20.99 -13.50 3.77
CA GLY A 151 -19.92 -12.54 3.42
C GLY A 151 -20.18 -11.86 2.07
N LYS A 152 -20.80 -12.57 1.11
CA LYS A 152 -21.19 -11.98 -0.18
C LYS A 152 -22.22 -10.85 -0.01
N THR A 153 -23.25 -11.07 0.82
CA THR A 153 -24.25 -10.04 1.12
C THR A 153 -23.63 -8.82 1.78
N GLN A 154 -22.77 -9.02 2.78
CA GLN A 154 -22.08 -7.93 3.46
C GLN A 154 -21.17 -7.13 2.51
N LYS A 155 -20.42 -7.80 1.64
CA LYS A 155 -19.59 -7.16 0.62
C LYS A 155 -20.41 -6.37 -0.41
N GLY A 156 -21.58 -6.88 -0.81
CA GLY A 156 -22.50 -6.13 -1.66
C GLY A 156 -22.94 -4.83 -1.02
N ILE A 157 -23.28 -4.84 0.28
CA ILE A 157 -23.64 -3.62 1.01
C ILE A 157 -22.46 -2.64 1.11
N ILE A 158 -21.23 -3.15 1.30
CA ILE A 158 -20.02 -2.33 1.30
C ILE A 158 -19.84 -1.65 -0.06
N ALA A 159 -19.93 -2.43 -1.16
CA ALA A 159 -19.84 -1.90 -2.52
C ALA A 159 -20.89 -0.81 -2.79
N ASP A 160 -22.15 -1.06 -2.43
CA ASP A 160 -23.24 -0.09 -2.57
C ASP A 160 -22.95 1.23 -1.82
N CYS A 161 -22.34 1.16 -0.64
CA CYS A 161 -21.95 2.35 0.10
C CYS A 161 -20.76 3.08 -0.51
N LEU A 162 -19.83 2.37 -1.12
CA LEU A 162 -18.66 2.98 -1.78
C LEU A 162 -19.05 3.66 -3.10
N THR A 163 -20.04 3.10 -3.81
CA THR A 163 -20.51 3.64 -5.11
C THR A 163 -21.73 4.58 -4.98
N GLY A 164 -22.43 4.57 -3.87
CA GLY A 164 -23.68 5.31 -3.69
C GLY A 164 -24.89 4.64 -4.36
N GLU A 165 -24.80 3.35 -4.67
CA GLU A 165 -25.87 2.59 -5.32
C GLU A 165 -26.93 2.10 -4.32
N ASN A 166 -28.04 1.57 -4.86
CA ASN A 166 -29.14 0.97 -4.09
C ASN A 166 -29.70 1.88 -2.96
N GLY A 167 -29.72 3.20 -3.20
CA GLY A 167 -30.23 4.21 -2.27
C GLY A 167 -29.35 4.45 -1.05
N ARG A 168 -28.11 4.00 -1.08
CA ARG A 168 -27.13 4.25 -0.03
C ARG A 168 -26.39 5.56 -0.27
N LYS A 169 -26.02 6.21 0.84
CA LYS A 169 -25.16 7.39 0.76
C LYS A 169 -23.75 6.95 0.38
N GLN A 170 -23.19 7.58 -0.65
CA GLN A 170 -21.82 7.34 -1.06
C GLN A 170 -20.82 7.78 0.03
N ILE A 171 -19.83 6.93 0.26
CA ILE A 171 -18.71 7.20 1.16
C ILE A 171 -17.45 7.32 0.32
N ASP A 172 -16.98 8.56 0.18
CA ASP A 172 -15.78 8.86 -0.59
C ASP A 172 -14.52 8.65 0.24
N ASN A 173 -13.44 8.30 -0.45
CA ASN A 173 -12.08 8.25 0.12
C ASN A 173 -11.95 7.33 1.35
N TRP A 174 -12.80 6.31 1.47
CA TRP A 174 -12.65 5.33 2.52
C TRP A 174 -11.44 4.43 2.25
N VAL A 175 -10.67 4.17 3.30
CA VAL A 175 -9.59 3.18 3.33
C VAL A 175 -9.68 2.34 4.60
N PRO A 176 -9.30 1.06 4.56
CA PRO A 176 -9.29 0.22 5.75
C PRO A 176 -8.27 0.72 6.78
N ASN A 177 -8.52 0.43 8.06
CA ASN A 177 -7.69 0.89 9.18
C ASN A 177 -6.21 0.48 9.03
N TRP A 178 -5.92 -0.66 8.38
CA TRP A 178 -4.54 -1.10 8.12
C TRP A 178 -3.82 -0.35 7.01
N LEU A 179 -4.50 0.54 6.28
CA LEU A 179 -3.87 1.50 5.35
C LEU A 179 -3.77 2.91 5.92
N ARG A 180 -4.28 3.15 7.11
CA ARG A 180 -4.13 4.44 7.82
C ARG A 180 -2.84 4.44 8.63
N PHE A 181 -2.35 5.63 8.98
CA PHE A 181 -1.19 5.78 9.86
C PHE A 181 -1.60 6.50 11.14
N PRO A 182 -1.37 5.94 12.34
CA PRO A 182 -0.77 4.62 12.57
C PRO A 182 -1.67 3.48 12.11
N VAL A 183 -1.06 2.37 11.71
CA VAL A 183 -1.77 1.17 11.24
C VAL A 183 -2.56 0.53 12.36
N GLN A 184 -3.82 0.19 12.09
CA GLN A 184 -4.71 -0.46 13.07
C GLN A 184 -5.44 -1.65 12.43
N ALA A 185 -5.72 -2.67 13.23
CA ALA A 185 -6.57 -3.78 12.80
C ALA A 185 -8.05 -3.40 12.89
N HIS A 186 -8.91 -4.04 12.10
CA HIS A 186 -10.37 -3.93 12.22
C HIS A 186 -10.95 -4.88 13.28
N THR A 187 -10.21 -5.93 13.66
CA THR A 187 -10.64 -6.94 14.63
C THR A 187 -9.49 -7.29 15.57
N ASP A 188 -9.81 -7.88 16.72
CA ASP A 188 -8.82 -8.40 17.68
C ASP A 188 -8.14 -9.69 17.21
N THR A 189 -8.51 -10.21 16.04
CA THR A 189 -7.82 -11.36 15.45
C THR A 189 -6.38 -10.95 15.14
N PRO A 190 -5.37 -11.68 15.59
CA PRO A 190 -3.97 -11.32 15.38
C PRO A 190 -3.61 -11.47 13.90
N ILE A 191 -3.78 -10.36 13.16
CA ILE A 191 -3.18 -10.16 11.86
C ILE A 191 -1.80 -9.55 12.13
N SER A 192 -0.83 -9.80 11.30
CA SER A 192 0.53 -9.25 11.45
C SER A 192 0.58 -7.72 11.56
N THR A 193 -0.45 -7.02 11.08
CA THR A 193 -0.66 -5.58 11.28
C THR A 193 -0.77 -5.16 12.75
N THR A 194 -1.22 -6.06 13.66
CA THR A 194 -1.27 -5.77 15.10
C THR A 194 0.12 -5.56 15.69
N ARG A 195 1.14 -6.20 15.12
CA ARG A 195 2.54 -5.97 15.54
C ARG A 195 3.04 -4.59 15.14
N MET A 196 2.60 -4.06 14.01
CA MET A 196 3.07 -2.76 13.49
C MET A 196 2.61 -1.61 14.36
N GLY A 197 1.34 -1.57 14.75
CA GLY A 197 0.84 -0.56 15.69
C GLY A 197 1.58 -0.59 17.04
N SER A 198 1.98 -1.77 17.51
CA SER A 198 2.78 -1.90 18.74
C SER A 198 4.23 -1.40 18.57
N GLU A 199 4.81 -1.55 17.40
CA GLU A 199 6.17 -1.05 17.11
C GLU A 199 6.20 0.48 17.04
N TRP A 200 5.19 1.10 16.43
CA TRP A 200 5.05 2.56 16.44
C TRP A 200 5.02 3.10 17.88
N GLU A 201 4.21 2.51 18.76
CA GLU A 201 4.14 2.93 20.17
C GLU A 201 5.51 2.85 20.90
N ARG A 202 6.35 1.91 20.50
CA ARG A 202 7.71 1.77 21.06
C ARG A 202 8.69 2.81 20.59
N VAL A 203 8.53 3.34 19.38
CA VAL A 203 9.50 4.24 18.72
C VAL A 203 9.05 5.69 18.63
N LYS A 204 7.77 5.98 18.83
CA LYS A 204 7.20 7.35 18.71
C LYS A 204 7.87 8.37 19.65
N GLY A 205 8.43 7.92 20.75
CA GLY A 205 9.16 8.77 21.68
C GLY A 205 10.63 9.03 21.30
N LEU A 206 11.11 8.39 20.23
CA LEU A 206 12.47 8.54 19.71
C LEU A 206 12.51 9.52 18.52
N ALA A 207 11.36 9.87 17.98
CA ALA A 207 11.17 10.83 16.88
C ALA A 207 10.65 12.14 17.46
#